data_d880f3626949cbc80afc47196a01215a
#
_entry.id   d880f3626949cbc80afc47196a01215a
#
_cell.length_a   1.000
_cell.length_b   1.000
_cell.length_c   1.000
_cell.angle_alpha   90.00
_cell.angle_beta   90.00
_cell.angle_gamma   90.00
#
_symmetry.space_group_name_H-M   'P 1'
#
loop_
_entity.id
_entity.type
_entity.pdbx_description
1 polymer ?
#
loop_
_entity_poly.entity_id
_entity_poly.type
_entity_poly.pdbx_seq_one_letter_code
_entity_poly.pdbx_strand_id
1 'polypeptide(L)'
;MEVQAEQEFEGIVEEYGDFVYNLTYRVLGNHADAEEAAQDAFLSAYRNFQRFRGESKVSTWLYRIAVNAALMKLRKDKNKRTLTHSGYDDLQLVSPAEGPERLALNSELREHLQQGLDMLTDNLKTAVVLRDVQGLNNEEAAEVLKISVSSLKARLHRGRVLLRQHLQEYLNQHRQET
;
A
#
# COMPACT_ATOMS: atom_id res chain seq x y z
N MET A 1 -24.11 -1.10 -24.66
CA MET A 1 -23.16 -2.03 -24.01
C MET A 1 -21.89 -1.33 -23.50
N GLU A 2 -21.22 -0.49 -24.31
CA GLU A 2 -20.05 0.27 -23.83
C GLU A 2 -20.39 1.26 -22.71
N VAL A 3 -21.44 2.06 -22.87
CA VAL A 3 -21.87 3.05 -21.85
C VAL A 3 -22.22 2.39 -20.50
N GLN A 4 -22.77 1.19 -20.50
CA GLN A 4 -23.10 0.47 -19.29
C GLN A 4 -21.86 -0.09 -18.58
N ALA A 5 -20.86 -0.55 -19.34
CA ALA A 5 -19.58 -1.01 -18.80
C ALA A 5 -18.76 0.16 -18.23
N GLU A 6 -18.85 1.35 -18.85
CA GLU A 6 -18.25 2.58 -18.35
C GLU A 6 -18.85 2.99 -17.00
N GLN A 7 -20.17 3.03 -16.88
CA GLN A 7 -20.87 3.37 -15.63
C GLN A 7 -20.57 2.36 -14.51
N GLU A 8 -20.53 1.07 -14.83
CA GLU A 8 -20.15 0.04 -13.86
C GLU A 8 -18.70 0.23 -13.39
N PHE A 9 -17.79 0.61 -14.28
CA PHE A 9 -16.39 0.85 -13.91
C PHE A 9 -16.19 2.15 -13.13
N GLU A 10 -16.94 3.21 -13.44
CA GLU A 10 -16.97 4.44 -12.65
C GLU A 10 -17.35 4.15 -11.19
N GLY A 11 -18.38 3.33 -10.96
CA GLY A 11 -18.77 2.88 -9.62
C GLY A 11 -17.64 2.13 -8.89
N ILE A 12 -16.85 1.33 -9.60
CA ILE A 12 -15.67 0.66 -9.03
C ILE A 12 -14.58 1.68 -8.64
N VAL A 13 -14.34 2.68 -9.48
CA VAL A 13 -13.36 3.74 -9.16
C VAL A 13 -13.80 4.54 -7.94
N GLU A 14 -15.08 4.91 -7.84
CA GLU A 14 -15.62 5.61 -6.69
C GLU A 14 -15.54 4.77 -5.40
N GLU A 15 -15.89 3.48 -5.47
CA GLU A 15 -15.89 2.58 -4.30
C GLU A 15 -14.48 2.24 -3.80
N TYR A 16 -13.53 2.02 -4.72
CA TYR A 16 -12.20 1.49 -4.38
C TYR A 16 -11.06 2.49 -4.54
N GLY A 17 -11.33 3.73 -4.96
CA GLY A 17 -10.30 4.75 -5.25
C GLY A 17 -9.37 5.00 -4.07
N ASP A 18 -9.94 5.29 -2.91
CA ASP A 18 -9.18 5.55 -1.68
C ASP A 18 -8.38 4.32 -1.23
N PHE A 19 -8.96 3.13 -1.36
CA PHE A 19 -8.27 1.89 -1.00
C PHE A 19 -7.06 1.65 -1.90
N VAL A 20 -7.23 1.76 -3.21
CA VAL A 20 -6.16 1.57 -4.19
C VAL A 20 -5.04 2.59 -3.97
N TYR A 21 -5.40 3.86 -3.78
CA TYR A 21 -4.43 4.91 -3.50
C TYR A 21 -3.67 4.66 -2.18
N ASN A 22 -4.36 4.35 -1.09
CA ASN A 22 -3.73 4.04 0.19
C ASN A 22 -2.81 2.82 0.11
N LEU A 23 -3.22 1.80 -0.64
CA LEU A 23 -2.41 0.61 -0.89
C LEU A 23 -1.10 0.96 -1.62
N THR A 24 -1.19 1.70 -2.73
CA THR A 24 -0.02 2.11 -3.50
C THR A 24 0.89 3.04 -2.70
N TYR A 25 0.33 3.97 -1.92
CA TYR A 25 1.08 4.86 -1.04
C TYR A 25 1.88 4.09 0.03
N ARG A 26 1.26 3.13 0.72
CA ARG A 26 1.94 2.33 1.74
C ARG A 26 3.05 1.44 1.17
N VAL A 27 2.90 1.02 -0.06
CA VAL A 27 3.93 0.23 -0.76
C VAL A 27 5.07 1.11 -1.26
N LEU A 28 4.77 2.31 -1.80
CA LEU A 28 5.73 3.19 -2.49
C LEU A 28 6.37 4.24 -1.57
N GLY A 29 5.66 4.71 -0.55
CA GLY A 29 6.16 5.64 0.44
C GLY A 29 6.15 7.12 0.03
N ASN A 30 5.67 7.46 -1.17
CA ASN A 30 5.53 8.85 -1.61
C ASN A 30 4.26 9.05 -2.46
N HIS A 31 3.73 10.28 -2.43
CA HIS A 31 2.45 10.62 -3.04
C HIS A 31 2.49 10.57 -4.58
N ALA A 32 3.53 11.12 -5.19
CA ALA A 32 3.61 11.22 -6.66
C ALA A 32 3.63 9.82 -7.31
N ASP A 33 4.45 8.91 -6.80
CA ASP A 33 4.51 7.53 -7.28
C ASP A 33 3.25 6.74 -6.94
N ALA A 34 2.62 7.01 -5.79
CA ALA A 34 1.37 6.38 -5.39
C ALA A 34 0.22 6.75 -6.33
N GLU A 35 0.09 8.02 -6.67
CA GLU A 35 -0.91 8.50 -7.64
C GLU A 35 -0.69 7.88 -9.02
N GLU A 36 0.55 7.91 -9.53
CA GLU A 36 0.89 7.31 -10.82
C GLU A 36 0.56 5.81 -10.84
N ALA A 37 0.95 5.07 -9.79
CA ALA A 37 0.66 3.64 -9.70
C ALA A 37 -0.84 3.34 -9.55
N ALA A 38 -1.59 4.17 -8.82
CA ALA A 38 -3.04 4.04 -8.71
C ALA A 38 -3.74 4.29 -10.04
N GLN A 39 -3.34 5.34 -10.78
CA GLN A 39 -3.83 5.62 -12.12
C GLN A 39 -3.51 4.47 -13.09
N ASP A 40 -2.28 3.97 -13.10
CA ASP A 40 -1.87 2.83 -13.92
C ASP A 40 -2.69 1.58 -13.59
N ALA A 41 -2.98 1.35 -12.29
CA ALA A 41 -3.80 0.24 -11.85
C ALA A 41 -5.23 0.36 -12.40
N PHE A 42 -5.88 1.53 -12.29
CA PHE A 42 -7.22 1.73 -12.82
C PHE A 42 -7.27 1.68 -14.34
N LEU A 43 -6.28 2.22 -15.04
CA LEU A 43 -6.18 2.10 -16.51
C LEU A 43 -6.02 0.64 -16.94
N SER A 44 -5.19 -0.12 -16.23
CA SER A 44 -5.03 -1.55 -16.48
C SER A 44 -6.32 -2.33 -16.19
N ALA A 45 -6.99 -1.99 -15.09
CA ALA A 45 -8.27 -2.58 -14.71
C ALA A 45 -9.33 -2.29 -15.79
N TYR A 46 -9.48 -1.05 -16.24
CA TYR A 46 -10.43 -0.67 -17.28
C TYR A 46 -10.23 -1.45 -18.58
N ARG A 47 -8.99 -1.54 -19.05
CA ARG A 47 -8.65 -2.29 -20.27
C ARG A 47 -8.97 -3.79 -20.19
N ASN A 48 -8.99 -4.34 -18.98
CA ASN A 48 -9.22 -5.76 -18.73
C ASN A 48 -10.60 -6.05 -18.13
N PHE A 49 -11.41 -5.02 -17.86
CA PHE A 49 -12.71 -5.17 -17.19
C PHE A 49 -13.68 -6.08 -17.95
N GLN A 50 -13.76 -5.93 -19.28
CA GLN A 50 -14.59 -6.79 -20.14
C GLN A 50 -14.14 -8.26 -20.16
N ARG A 51 -12.89 -8.54 -19.79
CA ARG A 51 -12.34 -9.91 -19.70
C ARG A 51 -12.44 -10.49 -18.28
N PHE A 52 -12.87 -9.69 -17.33
CA PHE A 52 -13.06 -10.14 -15.96
C PHE A 52 -14.24 -11.12 -15.91
N ARG A 53 -13.96 -12.39 -15.59
CA ARG A 53 -14.95 -13.48 -15.62
C ARG A 53 -15.67 -13.73 -14.29
N GLY A 54 -15.45 -12.90 -13.26
CA GLY A 54 -16.04 -13.09 -11.94
C GLY A 54 -15.46 -14.29 -11.17
N GLU A 55 -14.29 -14.79 -11.54
CA GLU A 55 -13.61 -15.91 -10.84
C GLU A 55 -13.12 -15.54 -9.43
N SER A 56 -13.06 -14.25 -9.11
CA SER A 56 -12.77 -13.68 -7.78
C SER A 56 -13.68 -12.48 -7.53
N LYS A 57 -13.69 -11.95 -6.30
CA LYS A 57 -14.31 -10.65 -6.02
C LYS A 57 -13.63 -9.57 -6.87
N VAL A 58 -14.39 -8.57 -7.35
CA VAL A 58 -13.86 -7.40 -8.07
C VAL A 58 -12.75 -6.73 -7.26
N SER A 59 -12.95 -6.56 -5.95
CA SER A 59 -11.95 -6.01 -5.03
C SER A 59 -10.64 -6.79 -5.04
N THR A 60 -10.67 -8.11 -4.91
CA THR A 60 -9.46 -8.96 -4.94
C THR A 60 -8.72 -8.84 -6.26
N TRP A 61 -9.45 -8.82 -7.37
CA TRP A 61 -8.88 -8.64 -8.71
C TRP A 61 -8.23 -7.26 -8.87
N LEU A 62 -8.91 -6.20 -8.44
CA LEU A 62 -8.40 -4.83 -8.50
C LEU A 62 -7.17 -4.63 -7.60
N TYR A 63 -7.21 -5.15 -6.36
CA TYR A 63 -6.07 -5.05 -5.43
C TYR A 63 -4.83 -5.78 -5.95
N ARG A 64 -5.01 -6.89 -6.64
CA ARG A 64 -3.92 -7.59 -7.31
C ARG A 64 -3.28 -6.72 -8.41
N ILE A 65 -4.09 -6.02 -9.19
CA ILE A 65 -3.61 -5.08 -10.20
C ILE A 65 -2.84 -3.93 -9.52
N ALA A 66 -3.38 -3.36 -8.45
CA ALA A 66 -2.75 -2.27 -7.70
C ALA A 66 -1.41 -2.67 -7.06
N VAL A 67 -1.34 -3.84 -6.42
CA VAL A 67 -0.08 -4.38 -5.87
C VAL A 67 0.96 -4.56 -6.98
N ASN A 68 0.56 -5.12 -8.11
CA ASN A 68 1.48 -5.33 -9.24
C ASN A 68 1.98 -3.99 -9.80
N ALA A 69 1.12 -2.98 -9.97
CA ALA A 69 1.51 -1.65 -10.42
C ALA A 69 2.53 -1.00 -9.45
N ALA A 70 2.25 -1.05 -8.14
CA ALA A 70 3.16 -0.54 -7.12
C ALA A 70 4.51 -1.28 -7.11
N LEU A 71 4.52 -2.60 -7.21
CA LEU A 71 5.75 -3.39 -7.25
C LEU A 71 6.57 -3.14 -8.53
N MET A 72 5.91 -2.96 -9.67
CA MET A 72 6.60 -2.59 -10.92
C MET A 72 7.26 -1.23 -10.79
N LYS A 73 6.58 -0.26 -10.19
CA LYS A 73 7.14 1.08 -9.92
C LYS A 73 8.35 1.00 -9.00
N LEU A 74 8.27 0.26 -7.87
CA LEU A 74 9.40 0.04 -6.97
C LEU A 74 10.63 -0.54 -7.67
N ARG A 75 10.43 -1.52 -8.55
CA ARG A 75 11.53 -2.16 -9.31
C ARG A 75 12.17 -1.17 -10.27
N LYS A 76 11.35 -0.37 -10.96
CA LYS A 76 11.83 0.68 -11.89
C LYS A 76 12.67 1.72 -11.16
N ASP A 77 12.24 2.14 -9.97
CA ASP A 77 12.94 3.15 -9.17
C ASP A 77 14.19 2.62 -8.51
N LYS A 78 14.20 1.36 -8.04
CA LYS A 78 15.42 0.70 -7.58
C LYS A 78 16.48 0.66 -8.69
N ASN A 79 16.09 0.36 -9.92
CA ASN A 79 17.00 0.38 -11.07
C ASN A 79 17.51 1.79 -11.40
N LYS A 80 16.67 2.84 -11.22
CA LYS A 80 17.08 4.24 -11.41
C LYS A 80 17.99 4.74 -10.28
N ARG A 81 17.70 4.38 -9.01
CA ARG A 81 18.52 4.78 -7.84
C ARG A 81 19.93 4.19 -7.86
N THR A 82 20.13 3.07 -8.55
CA THR A 82 21.48 2.56 -8.83
C THR A 82 22.28 3.50 -9.74
N LEU A 83 21.61 4.44 -10.42
CA LEU A 83 22.20 5.40 -11.36
C LEU A 83 22.21 6.86 -10.87
N THR A 84 21.38 7.23 -9.87
CA THR A 84 21.32 8.62 -9.35
C THR A 84 20.81 8.68 -7.91
N HIS A 85 21.60 9.27 -7.01
CA HIS A 85 21.18 9.69 -5.67
C HIS A 85 20.30 10.94 -5.79
N SER A 86 19.04 10.90 -5.37
CA SER A 86 18.25 12.12 -5.16
C SER A 86 17.10 11.93 -4.17
N GLY A 87 16.97 12.93 -3.34
CA GLY A 87 16.28 13.22 -2.13
C GLY A 87 14.77 12.92 -2.03
N TYR A 88 14.39 12.76 -0.78
CA TYR A 88 13.00 12.68 -0.29
C TYR A 88 12.32 14.04 -0.45
N ASP A 89 11.11 14.03 -1.01
CA ASP A 89 10.21 15.17 -0.99
C ASP A 89 9.00 14.82 -0.11
N ASP A 90 8.85 15.61 0.95
CA ASP A 90 7.91 15.41 2.04
C ASP A 90 6.70 16.32 1.82
N LEU A 91 5.51 15.79 1.57
CA LEU A 91 4.26 16.53 1.59
C LEU A 91 3.23 15.83 2.47
N GLN A 92 2.91 16.48 3.57
CA GLN A 92 1.98 16.04 4.60
C GLN A 92 0.52 16.11 4.11
N LEU A 93 -0.20 14.98 4.20
CA LEU A 93 -1.67 14.98 4.19
C LEU A 93 -2.18 15.11 5.63
N VAL A 94 -2.72 16.26 5.95
CA VAL A 94 -3.35 16.56 7.24
C VAL A 94 -4.82 16.14 7.21
N SER A 95 -5.21 15.24 8.10
CA SER A 95 -6.63 14.93 8.35
C SER A 95 -7.22 15.99 9.30
N PRO A 96 -8.39 16.60 9.01
CA PRO A 96 -8.82 17.86 9.64
C PRO A 96 -9.46 17.77 11.04
N ALA A 97 -9.33 16.67 11.79
CA ALA A 97 -10.18 16.45 12.98
C ALA A 97 -9.48 16.33 14.35
N GLU A 98 -8.16 16.57 14.45
CA GLU A 98 -7.44 16.40 15.72
C GLU A 98 -6.65 17.67 16.09
N GLY A 99 -6.55 17.97 17.41
CA GLY A 99 -5.80 19.12 17.92
C GLY A 99 -4.30 19.08 17.59
N PRO A 100 -3.58 20.24 17.59
CA PRO A 100 -2.23 20.37 17.02
C PRO A 100 -1.19 19.42 17.66
N GLU A 101 -1.26 19.13 18.95
CA GLU A 101 -0.34 18.21 19.63
C GLU A 101 -0.58 16.74 19.24
N ARG A 102 -1.86 16.34 19.10
CA ARG A 102 -2.20 14.97 18.62
C ARG A 102 -1.92 14.81 17.14
N LEU A 103 -2.07 15.87 16.35
CA LEU A 103 -1.72 15.87 14.93
C LEU A 103 -0.21 15.69 14.73
N ALA A 104 0.62 16.36 15.52
CA ALA A 104 2.07 16.21 15.45
C ALA A 104 2.52 14.78 15.83
N LEU A 105 2.05 14.24 16.96
CA LEU A 105 2.32 12.86 17.38
C LEU A 105 1.82 11.82 16.38
N ASN A 106 0.64 12.05 15.77
CA ASN A 106 0.11 11.15 14.76
C ASN A 106 0.89 11.25 13.43
N SER A 107 1.38 12.42 13.05
CA SER A 107 2.21 12.58 11.85
C SER A 107 3.56 11.89 12.03
N GLU A 108 4.21 12.09 13.16
CA GLU A 108 5.49 11.47 13.48
C GLU A 108 5.39 9.93 13.56
N LEU A 109 4.37 9.42 14.24
CA LEU A 109 4.12 7.98 14.26
C LEU A 109 3.84 7.41 12.86
N ARG A 110 3.12 8.15 12.01
CA ARG A 110 2.88 7.74 10.62
C ARG A 110 4.16 7.68 9.82
N GLU A 111 5.06 8.64 9.99
CA GLU A 111 6.38 8.65 9.35
C GLU A 111 7.21 7.45 9.80
N HIS A 112 7.28 7.18 11.10
CA HIS A 112 8.00 6.02 11.64
C HIS A 112 7.40 4.68 11.17
N LEU A 113 6.07 4.59 11.08
CA LEU A 113 5.40 3.43 10.48
C LEU A 113 5.79 3.27 9.00
N GLN A 114 5.81 4.36 8.24
CA GLN A 114 6.20 4.31 6.84
C GLN A 114 7.67 3.93 6.68
N GLN A 115 8.57 4.51 7.48
CA GLN A 115 9.99 4.13 7.52
C GLN A 115 10.16 2.65 7.86
N GLY A 116 9.43 2.14 8.85
CA GLY A 116 9.44 0.72 9.20
C GLY A 116 8.97 -0.17 8.05
N LEU A 117 7.92 0.24 7.33
CA LEU A 117 7.47 -0.46 6.12
C LEU A 117 8.52 -0.44 5.01
N ASP A 118 9.24 0.68 4.85
CA ASP A 118 10.26 0.84 3.81
C ASP A 118 11.53 0.01 4.06
N MET A 119 11.77 -0.38 5.31
CA MET A 119 12.82 -1.34 5.68
C MET A 119 12.49 -2.79 5.31
N LEU A 120 11.21 -3.11 5.10
CA LEU A 120 10.79 -4.45 4.73
C LEU A 120 11.10 -4.75 3.26
N THR A 121 11.42 -6.01 2.97
CA THR A 121 11.45 -6.47 1.57
C THR A 121 10.06 -6.38 0.96
N ASP A 122 9.96 -6.24 -0.36
CA ASP A 122 8.71 -6.08 -1.09
C ASP A 122 7.66 -7.14 -0.73
N ASN A 123 8.10 -8.39 -0.55
CA ASN A 123 7.23 -9.52 -0.18
C ASN A 123 6.69 -9.43 1.25
N LEU A 124 7.48 -8.94 2.19
CA LEU A 124 7.04 -8.74 3.58
C LEU A 124 6.17 -7.49 3.68
N LYS A 125 6.56 -6.40 3.02
CA LYS A 125 5.82 -5.14 2.98
C LYS A 125 4.41 -5.36 2.45
N THR A 126 4.26 -5.95 1.27
CA THR A 126 2.94 -6.18 0.66
C THR A 126 2.03 -7.06 1.53
N ALA A 127 2.58 -8.09 2.17
CA ALA A 127 1.81 -8.93 3.08
C ALA A 127 1.30 -8.14 4.29
N VAL A 128 2.17 -7.36 4.95
CA VAL A 128 1.80 -6.52 6.11
C VAL A 128 0.82 -5.43 5.69
N VAL A 129 1.05 -4.75 4.58
CA VAL A 129 0.14 -3.69 4.10
C VAL A 129 -1.25 -4.25 3.83
N LEU A 130 -1.39 -5.34 3.08
CA LEU A 130 -2.71 -5.92 2.78
C LEU A 130 -3.44 -6.40 4.03
N ARG A 131 -2.73 -7.08 4.95
CA ARG A 131 -3.37 -7.71 6.10
C ARG A 131 -3.58 -6.75 7.27
N ASP A 132 -2.56 -5.98 7.64
CA ASP A 132 -2.54 -5.21 8.89
C ASP A 132 -2.92 -3.75 8.69
N VAL A 133 -2.65 -3.18 7.51
CA VAL A 133 -2.99 -1.78 7.21
C VAL A 133 -4.34 -1.70 6.49
N GLN A 134 -4.57 -2.53 5.48
CA GLN A 134 -5.78 -2.50 4.66
C GLN A 134 -6.89 -3.40 5.20
N GLY A 135 -6.60 -4.24 6.19
CA GLY A 135 -7.61 -5.02 6.91
C GLY A 135 -8.16 -6.25 6.16
N LEU A 136 -7.53 -6.71 5.08
CA LEU A 136 -7.93 -7.95 4.42
C LEU A 136 -7.78 -9.13 5.38
N ASN A 137 -8.62 -10.15 5.26
CA ASN A 137 -8.39 -11.41 5.96
C ASN A 137 -7.23 -12.21 5.32
N ASN A 138 -6.81 -13.30 5.95
CA ASN A 138 -5.64 -14.07 5.47
C ASN A 138 -5.89 -14.68 4.09
N GLU A 139 -7.09 -15.16 3.84
CA GLU A 139 -7.50 -15.78 2.61
C GLU A 139 -7.50 -14.75 1.46
N GLU A 140 -8.10 -13.59 1.68
CA GLU A 140 -8.14 -12.50 0.72
C GLU A 140 -6.73 -11.97 0.40
N ALA A 141 -5.90 -11.73 1.41
CA ALA A 141 -4.54 -11.25 1.20
C ALA A 141 -3.67 -12.29 0.48
N ALA A 142 -3.81 -13.58 0.80
CA ALA A 142 -3.12 -14.66 0.12
C ALA A 142 -3.58 -14.78 -1.36
N GLU A 143 -4.87 -14.61 -1.61
CA GLU A 143 -5.43 -14.61 -2.96
C GLU A 143 -4.91 -13.42 -3.79
N VAL A 144 -4.89 -12.21 -3.22
CA VAL A 144 -4.31 -11.02 -3.87
C VAL A 144 -2.85 -11.27 -4.26
N LEU A 145 -2.04 -11.86 -3.37
CA LEU A 145 -0.62 -12.12 -3.58
C LEU A 145 -0.33 -13.39 -4.38
N LYS A 146 -1.35 -14.20 -4.70
CA LYS A 146 -1.24 -15.52 -5.35
C LYS A 146 -0.26 -16.46 -4.62
N ILE A 147 -0.41 -16.54 -3.31
CA ILE A 147 0.39 -17.42 -2.44
C ILE A 147 -0.54 -18.24 -1.53
N SER A 148 0.00 -19.29 -0.90
CA SER A 148 -0.74 -20.03 0.12
C SER A 148 -0.92 -19.20 1.40
N VAL A 149 -1.97 -19.48 2.16
CA VAL A 149 -2.22 -18.85 3.47
C VAL A 149 -1.06 -19.12 4.44
N SER A 150 -0.44 -20.31 4.38
CA SER A 150 0.73 -20.62 5.19
C SER A 150 1.95 -19.77 4.83
N SER A 151 2.17 -19.52 3.54
CA SER A 151 3.22 -18.62 3.04
C SER A 151 2.95 -17.18 3.49
N LEU A 152 1.69 -16.72 3.41
CA LEU A 152 1.29 -15.40 3.90
C LEU A 152 1.60 -15.25 5.40
N LYS A 153 1.18 -16.22 6.24
CA LYS A 153 1.43 -16.20 7.69
C LYS A 153 2.92 -16.14 8.01
N ALA A 154 3.77 -16.85 7.27
CA ALA A 154 5.22 -16.79 7.43
C ALA A 154 5.78 -15.40 7.08
N ARG A 155 5.29 -14.76 6.00
CA ARG A 155 5.67 -13.38 5.64
C ARG A 155 5.22 -12.38 6.70
N LEU A 156 3.97 -12.48 7.16
CA LEU A 156 3.42 -11.62 8.21
C LEU A 156 4.22 -11.74 9.50
N HIS A 157 4.55 -12.95 9.93
CA HIS A 157 5.33 -13.14 11.15
C HIS A 157 6.69 -12.41 11.06
N ARG A 158 7.44 -12.63 9.97
CA ARG A 158 8.74 -11.96 9.76
C ARG A 158 8.61 -10.45 9.64
N GLY A 159 7.65 -9.96 8.86
CA GLY A 159 7.42 -8.54 8.68
C GLY A 159 7.05 -7.84 9.99
N ARG A 160 6.17 -8.44 10.80
CA ARG A 160 5.76 -7.91 12.11
C ARG A 160 6.89 -7.89 13.12
N VAL A 161 7.79 -8.88 13.11
CA VAL A 161 8.97 -8.89 13.99
C VAL A 161 9.87 -7.70 13.67
N LEU A 162 10.21 -7.49 12.39
CA LEU A 162 11.06 -6.38 11.97
C LEU A 162 10.40 -5.01 12.24
N LEU A 163 9.12 -4.88 11.93
CA LEU A 163 8.39 -3.64 12.19
C LEU A 163 8.30 -3.32 13.69
N ARG A 164 8.07 -4.34 14.53
CA ARG A 164 8.05 -4.17 15.97
C ARG A 164 9.41 -3.72 16.53
N GLN A 165 10.51 -4.28 16.05
CA GLN A 165 11.85 -3.85 16.45
C GLN A 165 12.08 -2.36 16.13
N HIS A 166 11.77 -1.94 14.92
CA HIS A 166 11.88 -0.54 14.50
C HIS A 166 11.03 0.41 15.36
N LEU A 167 9.77 0.04 15.63
CA LEU A 167 8.87 0.86 16.47
C LEU A 167 9.27 0.87 17.94
N GLN A 168 9.85 -0.19 18.49
CA GLN A 168 10.35 -0.21 19.86
C GLN A 168 11.54 0.74 20.06
N GLU A 169 12.43 0.84 19.08
CA GLU A 169 13.54 1.80 19.11
C GLU A 169 13.00 3.24 19.17
N TYR A 170 12.02 3.57 18.35
CA TYR A 170 11.33 4.86 18.36
C TYR A 170 10.66 5.15 19.71
N LEU A 171 9.88 4.22 20.26
CA LEU A 171 9.17 4.39 21.52
C LEU A 171 10.13 4.51 22.71
N ASN A 172 11.28 3.86 22.67
CA ASN A 172 12.30 3.95 23.74
C ASN A 172 13.02 5.30 23.72
N GLN A 173 13.26 5.88 22.54
CA GLN A 173 13.82 7.22 22.43
C GLN A 173 12.89 8.28 23.01
N HIS A 174 11.59 8.22 22.71
CA HIS A 174 10.58 9.17 23.23
C HIS A 174 10.26 9.00 24.72
N ARG A 175 10.53 7.83 25.33
CA ARG A 175 10.38 7.64 26.79
C ARG A 175 11.52 8.26 27.60
N GLN A 176 12.64 8.57 26.99
CA GLN A 176 13.78 9.21 27.65
C GLN A 176 13.71 10.74 27.62
N GLU A 177 12.84 11.31 26.79
CA GLU A 177 12.64 12.75 26.64
C GLU A 177 11.47 13.30 27.49
N THR A 178 10.74 12.43 28.22
CA THR A 178 9.63 12.80 29.13
C THR A 178 10.03 12.57 30.57
#